data_c5cf073cab3e913e34be000019e8c1da
#
_entry.id   c5cf073cab3e913e34be000019e8c1da
#
_cell.length_a   1.000
_cell.length_b   1.000
_cell.length_c   1.000
_cell.angle_alpha   90.00
_cell.angle_beta   90.00
_cell.angle_gamma   90.00
#
_symmetry.space_group_name_H-M   'P 1'
#
loop_
_entity.id
_entity.type
_entity.pdbx_description
1 polymer ?
#
loop_
_entity_poly.entity_id
_entity_poly.type
_entity_poly.pdbx_seq_one_letter_code
_entity_poly.pdbx_strand_id
1 'polypeptide(L)'
;MNKSNKESGSIAVIVAIIFLVLTVVLFVIWGVKSETEYVETKYSLSELNDGVYAVYYTTHSATPAHNYEVITLNCNGNIYTFQGQVQITYTDDDPYVIYQKRNIVNADRMYVHVPSGSVEFQGSVMVK
;
A
#
# COMPACT_ATOMS: atom_id res chain seq x y z
N MET A 1 -12.56 -44.07 -41.15
CA MET A 1 -12.32 -42.74 -41.67
C MET A 1 -12.79 -41.65 -40.76
N ASN A 2 -13.98 -41.74 -40.22
CA ASN A 2 -14.48 -40.73 -39.30
C ASN A 2 -13.78 -40.73 -37.93
N LYS A 3 -13.08 -41.83 -37.57
CA LYS A 3 -12.30 -41.90 -36.34
C LYS A 3 -11.18 -40.90 -36.27
N SER A 4 -10.43 -40.69 -37.36
CA SER A 4 -9.33 -39.76 -37.41
C SER A 4 -9.79 -38.32 -37.22
N ASN A 5 -10.89 -37.91 -37.81
CA ASN A 5 -11.46 -36.58 -37.68
C ASN A 5 -12.01 -36.34 -36.28
N LYS A 6 -12.61 -37.37 -35.65
CA LYS A 6 -13.09 -37.28 -34.27
C LYS A 6 -11.95 -37.12 -33.27
N GLU A 7 -10.88 -37.86 -33.45
CA GLU A 7 -9.69 -37.76 -32.59
C GLU A 7 -9.02 -36.39 -32.73
N SER A 8 -8.91 -35.88 -33.96
CA SER A 8 -8.37 -34.53 -34.16
C SER A 8 -9.23 -33.43 -33.54
N GLY A 9 -10.57 -33.54 -33.59
CA GLY A 9 -11.49 -32.60 -32.98
C GLY A 9 -11.41 -32.66 -31.47
N SER A 10 -11.31 -33.85 -30.87
CA SER A 10 -11.17 -34.00 -29.40
C SER A 10 -9.85 -33.43 -28.89
N ILE A 11 -8.76 -33.60 -29.61
CA ILE A 11 -7.46 -33.06 -29.26
C ILE A 11 -7.52 -31.52 -29.31
N ALA A 12 -8.12 -30.94 -30.32
CA ALA A 12 -8.28 -29.51 -30.46
C ALA A 12 -9.08 -28.91 -29.30
N VAL A 13 -10.15 -29.54 -28.85
CA VAL A 13 -10.97 -29.14 -27.70
C VAL A 13 -10.16 -29.21 -26.42
N ILE A 14 -9.43 -30.28 -26.19
CA ILE A 14 -8.57 -30.46 -25.00
C ILE A 14 -7.50 -29.37 -24.94
N VAL A 15 -6.84 -29.10 -26.06
CA VAL A 15 -5.83 -28.03 -26.14
C VAL A 15 -6.44 -26.65 -25.82
N ALA A 16 -7.63 -26.38 -26.35
CA ALA A 16 -8.33 -25.13 -26.07
C ALA A 16 -8.68 -24.97 -24.60
N ILE A 17 -9.13 -26.04 -23.94
CA ILE A 17 -9.45 -26.03 -22.50
C ILE A 17 -8.18 -25.82 -21.68
N ILE A 18 -7.09 -26.50 -21.99
CA ILE A 18 -5.80 -26.32 -21.31
C ILE A 18 -5.31 -24.89 -21.44
N PHE A 19 -5.38 -24.33 -22.64
CA PHE A 19 -4.99 -22.94 -22.89
C PHE A 19 -5.83 -21.95 -22.07
N LEU A 20 -7.15 -22.16 -22.01
CA LEU A 20 -8.05 -21.33 -21.21
C LEU A 20 -7.72 -21.39 -19.72
N VAL A 21 -7.50 -22.58 -19.19
CA VAL A 21 -7.13 -22.76 -17.77
C VAL A 21 -5.81 -22.08 -17.46
N LEU A 22 -4.80 -22.23 -18.31
CA LEU A 22 -3.50 -21.58 -18.13
C LEU A 22 -3.64 -20.05 -18.13
N THR A 23 -4.46 -19.51 -19.01
CA THR A 23 -4.71 -18.06 -19.09
C THR A 23 -5.33 -17.56 -17.77
N VAL A 24 -6.34 -18.25 -17.25
CA VAL A 24 -6.99 -17.90 -16.01
C VAL A 24 -6.02 -17.96 -14.83
N VAL A 25 -5.21 -19.02 -14.75
CA VAL A 25 -4.20 -19.18 -13.69
C VAL A 25 -3.17 -18.05 -13.74
N LEU A 26 -2.70 -17.68 -14.90
CA LEU A 26 -1.76 -16.58 -15.06
C LEU A 26 -2.37 -15.26 -14.63
N PHE A 27 -3.63 -15.00 -14.94
CA PHE A 27 -4.34 -13.82 -14.49
C PHE A 27 -4.47 -13.75 -12.96
N VAL A 28 -4.79 -14.85 -12.32
CA VAL A 28 -4.90 -14.94 -10.87
C VAL A 28 -3.55 -14.70 -10.21
N ILE A 29 -2.48 -15.32 -10.71
CA ILE A 29 -1.12 -15.13 -10.18
C ILE A 29 -0.69 -13.67 -10.34
N TRP A 30 -0.93 -13.06 -11.49
CA TRP A 30 -0.60 -11.66 -11.73
C TRP A 30 -1.36 -10.73 -10.78
N GLY A 31 -2.65 -10.95 -10.57
CA GLY A 31 -3.49 -10.17 -9.67
C GLY A 31 -3.00 -10.26 -8.23
N VAL A 32 -2.68 -11.46 -7.74
CA VAL A 32 -2.14 -11.66 -6.40
C VAL A 32 -0.79 -10.97 -6.23
N LYS A 33 0.11 -11.11 -7.18
CA LYS A 33 1.42 -10.42 -7.17
C LYS A 33 1.24 -8.92 -7.15
N SER A 34 0.32 -8.37 -7.95
CA SER A 34 0.06 -6.95 -8.03
C SER A 34 -0.42 -6.38 -6.68
N GLU A 35 -1.23 -7.14 -5.93
CA GLU A 35 -1.73 -6.72 -4.61
C GLU A 35 -0.67 -6.81 -3.53
N THR A 36 0.21 -7.81 -3.58
CA THR A 36 1.22 -8.07 -2.55
C THR A 36 2.57 -7.45 -2.85
N GLU A 37 2.81 -7.03 -4.08
CA GLU A 37 4.10 -6.48 -4.49
C GLU A 37 4.24 -5.04 -4.02
N TYR A 38 5.24 -4.79 -3.18
CA TYR A 38 5.58 -3.46 -2.69
C TYR A 38 7.06 -3.42 -2.31
N VAL A 39 7.60 -2.20 -2.26
CA VAL A 39 8.96 -1.94 -1.81
C VAL A 39 8.88 -1.28 -0.44
N GLU A 40 9.52 -1.88 0.56
CA GLU A 40 9.63 -1.31 1.90
C GLU A 40 10.95 -0.61 2.10
N THR A 41 10.89 0.57 2.72
CA THR A 41 12.07 1.29 3.16
C THR A 41 11.85 1.72 4.61
N LYS A 42 12.86 1.46 5.46
CA LYS A 42 12.83 1.84 6.86
C LYS A 42 13.68 3.09 7.06
N TYR A 43 13.11 4.07 7.75
CA TYR A 43 13.81 5.31 8.12
C TYR A 43 13.77 5.50 9.61
N SER A 44 14.89 5.91 10.20
CA SER A 44 14.91 6.34 11.61
C SER A 44 14.28 7.71 11.74
N LEU A 45 13.57 7.94 12.84
CA LEU A 45 12.90 9.20 13.12
C LEU A 45 13.65 10.01 14.17
N SER A 46 13.64 11.32 13.99
CA SER A 46 14.10 12.31 14.95
C SER A 46 12.92 13.16 15.43
N GLU A 47 13.07 13.85 16.52
CA GLU A 47 12.03 14.76 17.02
C GLU A 47 11.81 15.92 16.04
N LEU A 48 10.54 16.31 15.89
CA LEU A 48 10.16 17.54 15.21
C LEU A 48 10.28 18.74 16.15
N ASN A 49 9.79 18.55 17.39
CA ASN A 49 9.78 19.48 18.49
C ASN A 49 9.97 18.72 19.79
N ASP A 50 9.99 19.41 20.92
CA ASP A 50 10.15 18.82 22.23
C ASP A 50 9.19 17.64 22.48
N GLY A 51 9.71 16.42 22.34
CA GLY A 51 8.97 15.19 22.56
C GLY A 51 7.99 14.82 21.44
N VAL A 52 7.86 15.60 20.40
CA VAL A 52 6.94 15.33 19.28
C VAL A 52 7.73 14.74 18.10
N TYR A 53 7.35 13.54 17.68
CA TYR A 53 7.95 12.86 16.53
C TYR A 53 7.11 12.95 15.27
N ALA A 54 5.80 13.18 15.41
CA ALA A 54 4.90 13.21 14.26
C ALA A 54 3.78 14.23 14.48
N VAL A 55 3.40 14.89 13.41
CA VAL A 55 2.18 15.72 13.36
C VAL A 55 1.23 15.07 12.37
N TYR A 56 0.03 14.74 12.83
CA TYR A 56 -0.94 13.96 12.07
C TYR A 56 -2.27 14.68 12.00
N TYR A 57 -2.87 14.69 10.84
CA TYR A 57 -4.24 15.16 10.66
C TYR A 57 -4.91 14.42 9.49
N THR A 58 -6.24 14.45 9.49
CA THR A 58 -7.05 13.95 8.37
C THR A 58 -7.63 15.13 7.61
N THR A 59 -7.73 14.98 6.30
CA THR A 59 -8.42 15.95 5.47
C THR A 59 -9.79 15.42 5.10
N HIS A 60 -10.75 16.32 4.93
CA HIS A 60 -12.04 15.98 4.36
C HIS A 60 -12.47 17.08 3.39
N SER A 61 -13.21 16.68 2.37
CA SER A 61 -13.74 17.60 1.38
C SER A 61 -15.20 17.25 1.07
N ALA A 62 -15.86 18.09 0.33
CA ALA A 62 -17.22 17.79 -0.14
C ALA A 62 -17.28 16.53 -1.00
N THR A 63 -16.17 16.14 -1.62
CA THR A 63 -16.03 14.92 -2.42
C THR A 63 -15.22 13.89 -1.62
N PRO A 64 -15.81 12.76 -1.17
CA PRO A 64 -15.11 11.78 -0.35
C PRO A 64 -13.80 11.23 -0.95
N ALA A 65 -13.68 11.23 -2.28
CA ALA A 65 -12.48 10.78 -2.98
C ALA A 65 -11.25 11.65 -2.68
N HIS A 66 -11.42 12.85 -2.16
CA HIS A 66 -10.33 13.76 -1.79
C HIS A 66 -9.99 13.74 -0.31
N ASN A 67 -10.59 12.81 0.44
CA ASN A 67 -10.24 12.63 1.85
C ASN A 67 -8.98 11.78 1.95
N TYR A 68 -8.01 12.23 2.77
CA TYR A 68 -6.76 11.50 2.99
C TYR A 68 -6.19 11.83 4.36
N GLU A 69 -5.26 10.99 4.78
CA GLU A 69 -4.49 11.19 6.00
C GLU A 69 -3.16 11.87 5.66
N VAL A 70 -2.71 12.77 6.52
CA VAL A 70 -1.45 13.48 6.34
C VAL A 70 -0.63 13.36 7.61
N ILE A 71 0.64 13.04 7.45
CA ILE A 71 1.59 12.98 8.55
C ILE A 71 2.89 13.68 8.18
N THR A 72 3.43 14.47 9.09
CA THR A 72 4.73 15.11 8.95
C THR A 72 5.71 14.47 9.92
N LEU A 73 6.86 14.08 9.41
CA LEU A 73 7.89 13.34 10.14
C LEU A 73 9.25 13.97 9.89
N ASN A 74 10.16 13.77 10.84
CA ASN A 74 11.56 14.12 10.69
C ASN A 74 12.39 12.84 10.55
N CYS A 75 12.88 12.58 9.35
CA CYS A 75 13.74 11.43 9.06
C CYS A 75 15.19 11.89 9.01
N ASN A 76 15.91 11.71 10.10
CA ASN A 76 17.34 12.07 10.21
C ASN A 76 17.66 13.53 9.88
N GLY A 77 16.80 14.46 10.29
CA GLY A 77 16.98 15.89 10.03
C GLY A 77 16.26 16.43 8.82
N ASN A 78 15.70 15.56 7.99
CA ASN A 78 14.89 15.95 6.84
C ASN A 78 13.40 15.81 7.15
N ILE A 79 12.66 16.87 6.97
CA ILE A 79 11.22 16.89 7.27
C ILE A 79 10.45 16.49 6.01
N TYR A 80 9.62 15.46 6.15
CA TYR A 80 8.77 14.95 5.08
C TYR A 80 7.31 15.02 5.48
N THR A 81 6.46 15.30 4.50
CA THR A 81 5.00 15.22 4.65
C THR A 81 4.49 14.13 3.72
N PHE A 82 3.76 13.19 4.28
CA PHE A 82 3.17 12.07 3.55
C PHE A 82 1.65 12.19 3.52
N GLN A 83 1.07 11.95 2.36
CA GLN A 83 -0.37 11.88 2.15
C GLN A 83 -0.74 10.47 1.69
N GLY A 84 -1.61 9.83 2.44
CA GLY A 84 -2.04 8.46 2.11
C GLY A 84 -2.56 7.73 3.34
N GLN A 85 -2.35 6.41 3.36
CA GLN A 85 -2.74 5.59 4.50
C GLN A 85 -1.61 5.56 5.53
N VAL A 86 -1.93 5.94 6.75
CA VAL A 86 -0.98 6.00 7.86
C VAL A 86 -1.48 5.12 9.00
N GLN A 87 -0.58 4.30 9.53
CA GLN A 87 -0.83 3.54 10.76
C GLN A 87 0.22 3.94 11.78
N ILE A 88 -0.23 4.37 12.96
CA ILE A 88 0.64 4.76 14.07
C ILE A 88 0.62 3.67 15.12
N THR A 89 1.80 3.21 15.50
CA THR A 89 2.00 2.24 16.56
C THR A 89 2.94 2.84 17.60
N TYR A 90 2.59 2.71 18.86
CA TYR A 90 3.44 3.20 19.94
C TYR A 90 4.44 2.12 20.35
N THR A 91 5.69 2.51 20.53
CA THR A 91 6.78 1.61 20.90
C THR A 91 7.74 2.30 21.88
N ASP A 92 8.38 1.50 22.72
CA ASP A 92 9.47 1.98 23.60
C ASP A 92 10.84 1.86 22.92
N ASP A 93 10.91 1.24 21.74
CA ASP A 93 12.12 1.14 20.94
C ASP A 93 12.45 2.47 20.25
N ASP A 94 13.61 2.53 19.60
CA ASP A 94 13.99 3.71 18.82
C ASP A 94 12.94 4.01 17.75
N PRO A 95 12.50 5.27 17.61
CA PRO A 95 11.46 5.64 16.67
C PRO A 95 11.89 5.39 15.22
N TYR A 96 10.98 4.84 14.44
CA TYR A 96 11.21 4.58 13.03
C TYR A 96 9.91 4.58 12.24
N VAL A 97 10.03 4.68 10.92
CA VAL A 97 8.91 4.56 9.99
C VAL A 97 9.26 3.54 8.92
N ILE A 98 8.25 2.77 8.53
CA ILE A 98 8.34 1.89 7.35
C ILE A 98 7.43 2.47 6.28
N TYR A 99 8.03 2.82 5.15
CA TYR A 99 7.31 3.31 3.99
C TYR A 99 7.15 2.17 2.99
N GLN A 100 5.89 1.88 2.62
CA GLN A 100 5.57 0.88 1.61
C GLN A 100 5.12 1.59 0.35
N LYS A 101 5.99 1.59 -0.65
CA LYS A 101 5.63 2.07 -1.98
C LYS A 101 4.97 0.93 -2.75
N ARG A 102 3.68 1.11 -3.02
CA ARG A 102 2.87 0.13 -3.74
C ARG A 102 2.74 0.52 -5.20
N ASN A 103 2.11 -0.35 -5.98
CA ASN A 103 1.87 -0.09 -7.40
C ASN A 103 0.74 0.93 -7.62
N ILE A 104 0.46 1.25 -8.87
CA ILE A 104 -0.53 2.27 -9.26
C ILE A 104 -1.94 1.95 -8.73
N VAL A 105 -2.27 0.68 -8.56
CA VAL A 105 -3.60 0.23 -8.13
C VAL A 105 -3.79 0.38 -6.62
N ASN A 106 -2.73 0.21 -5.84
CA ASN A 106 -2.76 0.25 -4.38
C ASN A 106 -2.06 1.50 -3.87
N ALA A 107 -2.71 2.19 -2.95
CA ALA A 107 -2.14 3.38 -2.32
C ALA A 107 -0.91 3.02 -1.48
N ASP A 108 0.09 3.90 -1.48
CA ASP A 108 1.23 3.78 -0.60
C ASP A 108 0.78 3.81 0.86
N ARG A 109 1.52 3.12 1.71
CA ARG A 109 1.24 3.04 3.15
C ARG A 109 2.46 3.45 3.95
N MET A 110 2.20 4.02 5.12
CA MET A 110 3.24 4.40 6.05
C MET A 110 2.92 3.87 7.44
N TYR A 111 3.85 3.13 8.01
CA TYR A 111 3.75 2.57 9.36
C TYR A 111 4.71 3.32 10.26
N VAL A 112 4.16 4.07 11.20
CA VAL A 112 4.92 4.95 12.09
C VAL A 112 5.02 4.31 13.48
N HIS A 113 6.23 4.12 13.96
CA HIS A 113 6.52 3.56 15.29
C HIS A 113 7.22 4.61 16.13
N VAL A 114 6.52 5.14 17.13
CA VAL A 114 6.95 6.28 17.94
C VAL A 114 6.59 6.06 19.41
N PRO A 115 7.26 6.77 20.35
CA PRO A 115 6.87 6.71 21.76
C PRO A 115 5.43 7.20 21.98
N SER A 116 4.78 6.68 22.99
CA SER A 116 3.46 7.11 23.40
C SER A 116 3.47 8.61 23.77
N GLY A 117 2.46 9.33 23.31
CA GLY A 117 2.33 10.77 23.58
C GLY A 117 3.21 11.66 22.70
N SER A 118 3.90 11.10 21.70
CA SER A 118 4.81 11.85 20.83
C SER A 118 4.17 12.29 19.49
N VAL A 119 2.88 12.02 19.29
CA VAL A 119 2.15 12.41 18.08
C VAL A 119 1.23 13.58 18.41
N GLU A 120 1.39 14.65 17.66
CA GLU A 120 0.47 15.79 17.73
C GLU A 120 -0.67 15.58 16.73
N PHE A 121 -1.89 15.46 17.26
CA PHE A 121 -3.09 15.30 16.43
C PHE A 121 -3.72 16.67 16.19
N GLN A 122 -3.77 17.09 14.93
CA GLN A 122 -4.39 18.35 14.54
C GLN A 122 -5.88 18.22 14.21
N GLY A 123 -6.42 17.00 14.37
CA GLY A 123 -7.81 16.73 14.08
C GLY A 123 -8.08 16.66 12.58
N SER A 124 -9.21 17.22 12.18
CA SER A 124 -9.69 17.14 10.82
C SER A 124 -9.65 18.51 10.15
N VAL A 125 -9.05 18.58 8.96
CA VAL A 125 -8.90 19.83 8.19
C VAL A 125 -9.76 19.75 6.95
N MET A 126 -10.57 20.79 6.69
CA MET A 126 -11.37 20.87 5.48
C MET A 126 -10.52 21.36 4.31
N VAL A 127 -10.55 20.59 3.22
CA VAL A 127 -9.87 20.92 1.97
C VAL A 127 -10.88 21.51 0.99
N LYS A 128 -10.57 22.66 0.50
CA LYS A 128 -11.41 23.37 -0.51
C LYS A 128 -11.10 22.94 -1.94
#